data_1de164656607a3e55260aabb173305fc
#
_entry.id   1de164656607a3e55260aabb173305fc
#
_cell.length_a   1.000
_cell.length_b   1.000
_cell.length_c   1.000
_cell.angle_alpha   90.00
_cell.angle_beta   90.00
_cell.angle_gamma   90.00
#
_symmetry.space_group_name_H-M   'P 1'
#
loop_
_entity.id
_entity.type
_entity.pdbx_description
1 polymer ?
#
loop_
_entity_poly.entity_id
_entity_poly.type
_entity_poly.pdbx_seq_one_letter_code
_entity_poly.pdbx_strand_id
1 'polypeptide(L)'
;MGFWHRIRGHVTSWAFLVPFLAFALFPFYWAIITSFKADANLYDLRRNPFWFAKTDAVTHQPYHKDIIVPASYPAAPIHWEIKQGDHTTRSDSEANPKPIARIGDQVVYSPVDGTLSQIEVPEGSTARPVDVIGTIEVENPTVTHYKFLASTPFYRWMQVSLLTGLAVVILTVLIAVPAAYALARLKFHGNRVIGIAIFLTYLIPPTILFIPFSQFVGALHVDNTIWSLILSYPTFTIPFCTWLLMGFFRSVPKEIEERALLDGATRMQMLRLVVIPVVLPGILTAAIFAFTLSFQEYVYGLTFISSTANRTLPVGISVEMVRGDVYFWGPLMASAVLGSLPVVIVYGLSLDYFISGMTTGAVK
;
A
#
# COMPACT_ATOMS: atom_id res chain seq x y z
N MET A 1 -43.15 5.26 -27.39
CA MET A 1 -42.90 4.63 -26.07
C MET A 1 -41.42 4.28 -25.78
N GLY A 2 -40.50 4.27 -26.77
CA GLY A 2 -39.12 3.79 -26.57
C GLY A 2 -38.13 4.74 -25.87
N PHE A 3 -38.29 6.07 -25.95
CA PHE A 3 -37.34 7.06 -25.44
C PHE A 3 -37.35 7.12 -23.89
N TRP A 4 -38.52 7.17 -23.28
CA TRP A 4 -38.69 7.22 -21.82
C TRP A 4 -38.31 5.91 -21.14
N HIS A 5 -38.42 4.75 -21.79
CA HIS A 5 -37.97 3.48 -21.26
C HIS A 5 -36.40 3.40 -21.20
N ARG A 6 -35.72 3.93 -22.21
CA ARG A 6 -34.24 4.02 -22.20
C ARG A 6 -33.74 4.97 -21.12
N ILE A 7 -34.36 6.15 -21.00
CA ILE A 7 -33.96 7.13 -19.96
C ILE A 7 -34.20 6.55 -18.55
N ARG A 8 -35.34 5.92 -18.30
CA ARG A 8 -35.63 5.25 -17.02
C ARG A 8 -34.61 4.15 -16.69
N GLY A 9 -34.22 3.32 -17.67
CA GLY A 9 -33.20 2.29 -17.47
C GLY A 9 -31.82 2.91 -17.11
N HIS A 10 -31.42 3.98 -17.76
CA HIS A 10 -30.19 4.69 -17.42
C HIS A 10 -30.27 5.37 -16.05
N VAL A 11 -31.36 6.05 -15.73
CA VAL A 11 -31.54 6.72 -14.43
C VAL A 11 -31.52 5.72 -13.28
N THR A 12 -32.21 4.58 -13.40
CA THR A 12 -32.19 3.54 -12.37
C THR A 12 -30.79 2.91 -12.21
N SER A 13 -30.09 2.64 -13.31
CA SER A 13 -28.71 2.11 -13.25
C SER A 13 -27.76 3.08 -12.56
N TRP A 14 -27.83 4.38 -12.88
CA TRP A 14 -27.01 5.41 -12.22
C TRP A 14 -27.41 5.63 -10.76
N ALA A 15 -28.69 5.50 -10.41
CA ALA A 15 -29.16 5.62 -9.03
C ALA A 15 -28.55 4.57 -8.08
N PHE A 16 -28.22 3.38 -8.59
CA PHE A 16 -27.51 2.35 -7.84
C PHE A 16 -25.98 2.46 -7.98
N LEU A 17 -25.51 2.78 -9.17
CA LEU A 17 -24.07 2.82 -9.47
C LEU A 17 -23.35 3.96 -8.73
N VAL A 18 -23.94 5.16 -8.69
CA VAL A 18 -23.32 6.34 -8.06
C VAL A 18 -23.10 6.15 -6.55
N PRO A 19 -24.08 5.70 -5.74
CA PRO A 19 -23.84 5.42 -4.32
C PRO A 19 -22.80 4.32 -4.10
N PHE A 20 -22.82 3.27 -4.93
CA PHE A 20 -21.84 2.20 -4.87
C PHE A 20 -20.42 2.71 -5.17
N LEU A 21 -20.25 3.49 -6.24
CA LEU A 21 -18.95 4.09 -6.59
C LEU A 21 -18.49 5.08 -5.52
N ALA A 22 -19.39 5.91 -5.00
CA ALA A 22 -19.07 6.84 -3.92
C ALA A 22 -18.56 6.08 -2.68
N PHE A 23 -19.24 5.01 -2.29
CA PHE A 23 -18.82 4.16 -1.17
C PHE A 23 -17.48 3.46 -1.43
N ALA A 24 -17.29 2.90 -2.63
CA ALA A 24 -16.07 2.19 -3.00
C ALA A 24 -14.85 3.11 -3.12
N LEU A 25 -15.04 4.35 -3.62
CA LEU A 25 -13.97 5.32 -3.81
C LEU A 25 -13.68 6.15 -2.55
N PHE A 26 -14.61 6.16 -1.57
CA PHE A 26 -14.48 6.95 -0.35
C PHE A 26 -13.18 6.70 0.43
N PRO A 27 -12.75 5.43 0.68
CA PRO A 27 -11.50 5.18 1.41
C PRO A 27 -10.27 5.77 0.70
N PHE A 28 -10.24 5.72 -0.63
CA PHE A 28 -9.14 6.30 -1.42
C PHE A 28 -9.15 7.82 -1.36
N TYR A 29 -10.33 8.41 -1.55
CA TYR A 29 -10.51 9.85 -1.38
C TYR A 29 -10.05 10.30 0.01
N TRP A 30 -10.49 9.57 1.07
CA TRP A 30 -10.12 9.86 2.45
C TRP A 30 -8.61 9.78 2.68
N ALA A 31 -7.96 8.72 2.18
CA ALA A 31 -6.52 8.56 2.29
C ALA A 31 -5.76 9.71 1.60
N ILE A 32 -6.17 10.08 0.38
CA ILE A 32 -5.54 11.17 -0.38
C ILE A 32 -5.71 12.49 0.37
N ILE A 33 -6.94 12.86 0.75
CA ILE A 33 -7.17 14.13 1.46
C ILE A 33 -6.42 14.17 2.79
N THR A 34 -6.44 13.07 3.55
CA THR A 34 -5.78 12.99 4.86
C THR A 34 -4.26 13.08 4.74
N SER A 35 -3.67 12.53 3.67
CA SER A 35 -2.23 12.58 3.43
C SER A 35 -1.68 14.00 3.19
N PHE A 36 -2.55 14.94 2.81
CA PHE A 36 -2.20 16.35 2.62
C PHE A 36 -2.68 17.26 3.75
N LYS A 37 -3.37 16.74 4.76
CA LYS A 37 -3.78 17.55 5.92
C LYS A 37 -2.64 17.70 6.92
N ALA A 38 -2.45 18.90 7.44
CA ALA A 38 -1.55 19.12 8.57
C ALA A 38 -2.02 18.34 9.80
N ASP A 39 -1.08 17.85 10.64
CA ASP A 39 -1.38 17.07 11.85
C ASP A 39 -2.35 17.81 12.78
N ALA A 40 -2.19 19.13 12.94
CA ALA A 40 -3.10 19.96 13.72
C ALA A 40 -4.56 19.89 13.22
N ASN A 41 -4.75 19.62 11.91
CA ASN A 41 -6.07 19.51 11.29
C ASN A 41 -6.62 18.06 11.33
N LEU A 42 -5.80 17.06 11.61
CA LEU A 42 -6.22 15.65 11.67
C LEU A 42 -6.89 15.31 13.01
N TYR A 43 -6.40 15.90 14.10
CA TYR A 43 -6.82 15.55 15.46
C TYR A 43 -7.91 16.46 16.03
N ASP A 44 -8.30 17.52 15.32
CA ASP A 44 -9.37 18.41 15.76
C ASP A 44 -10.72 17.99 15.17
N LEU A 45 -11.58 17.43 16.01
CA LEU A 45 -12.93 16.98 15.65
C LEU A 45 -13.88 18.10 15.18
N ARG A 46 -13.54 19.38 15.43
CA ARG A 46 -14.34 20.54 15.01
C ARG A 46 -14.09 20.92 13.55
N ARG A 47 -13.10 20.32 12.90
CA ARG A 47 -12.66 20.66 11.54
C ARG A 47 -13.37 19.81 10.49
N ASN A 48 -13.49 20.37 9.28
CA ASN A 48 -14.07 19.65 8.16
C ASN A 48 -13.23 18.39 7.84
N PRO A 49 -13.76 17.17 8.05
CA PRO A 49 -13.01 15.97 7.79
C PRO A 49 -12.83 15.68 6.30
N PHE A 50 -13.66 16.29 5.43
CA PHE A 50 -13.72 15.97 4.00
C PHE A 50 -12.91 16.90 3.11
N TRP A 51 -12.34 18.01 3.66
CA TRP A 51 -11.61 18.99 2.86
C TRP A 51 -10.50 19.68 3.65
N PHE A 52 -9.65 20.41 2.94
CA PHE A 52 -8.64 21.29 3.55
C PHE A 52 -9.32 22.56 4.05
N ALA A 53 -9.36 22.75 5.34
CA ALA A 53 -9.82 24.02 5.89
C ALA A 53 -8.61 24.93 6.13
N LYS A 54 -8.65 26.15 5.61
CA LYS A 54 -7.63 27.19 5.86
C LYS A 54 -7.86 27.91 7.18
N THR A 55 -9.09 27.92 7.66
CA THR A 55 -9.50 28.62 8.85
C THR A 55 -10.31 27.72 9.77
N ASP A 56 -10.25 27.99 11.07
CA ASP A 56 -11.08 27.33 12.07
C ASP A 56 -12.56 27.57 11.77
N ALA A 57 -13.39 26.54 11.92
CA ALA A 57 -14.82 26.61 11.59
C ALA A 57 -15.64 27.51 12.55
N VAL A 58 -15.12 27.77 13.76
CA VAL A 58 -15.81 28.57 14.79
C VAL A 58 -15.27 29.98 14.85
N THR A 59 -13.93 30.13 14.86
CA THR A 59 -13.28 31.43 14.99
C THR A 59 -13.08 32.15 13.67
N HIS A 60 -13.18 31.44 12.54
CA HIS A 60 -12.90 31.93 11.18
C HIS A 60 -11.47 32.51 11.00
N GLN A 61 -10.56 32.20 11.93
CA GLN A 61 -9.17 32.63 11.88
C GLN A 61 -8.29 31.52 11.31
N PRO A 62 -7.12 31.85 10.71
CA PRO A 62 -6.11 30.88 10.34
C PRO A 62 -5.74 29.97 11.51
N TYR A 63 -5.37 28.73 11.21
CA TYR A 63 -4.94 27.82 12.26
C TYR A 63 -3.57 28.21 12.78
N HIS A 64 -3.49 28.46 14.07
CA HIS A 64 -2.25 28.77 14.76
C HIS A 64 -1.84 27.61 15.67
N LYS A 65 -0.53 27.41 15.78
CA LYS A 65 0.09 26.52 16.75
C LYS A 65 1.08 27.29 17.57
N ASP A 66 0.90 27.23 18.88
CA ASP A 66 1.81 27.87 19.83
C ASP A 66 3.16 27.18 19.87
N ILE A 67 4.22 27.97 19.91
CA ILE A 67 5.58 27.51 20.18
C ILE A 67 5.77 27.59 21.69
N ILE A 68 5.76 26.44 22.35
CA ILE A 68 5.88 26.35 23.82
C ILE A 68 7.30 25.93 24.17
N VAL A 69 7.91 26.63 25.11
CA VAL A 69 9.23 26.26 25.65
C VAL A 69 9.11 24.93 26.40
N PRO A 70 9.92 23.91 26.06
CA PRO A 70 9.88 22.65 26.78
C PRO A 70 10.12 22.83 28.29
N ALA A 71 9.40 22.09 29.12
CA ALA A 71 9.52 22.16 30.59
C ALA A 71 10.93 21.83 31.11
N SER A 72 11.74 21.15 30.30
CA SER A 72 13.14 20.79 30.61
C SER A 72 14.15 21.91 30.36
N TYR A 73 13.74 23.01 29.72
CA TYR A 73 14.65 24.11 29.39
C TYR A 73 14.78 25.08 30.59
N PRO A 74 15.99 25.61 30.82
CA PRO A 74 16.18 26.63 31.84
C PRO A 74 15.58 27.97 31.40
N ALA A 75 15.21 28.81 32.34
CA ALA A 75 14.86 30.21 32.04
C ALA A 75 16.11 30.96 31.57
N ALA A 76 16.12 31.43 30.34
CA ALA A 76 17.26 32.10 29.69
C ALA A 76 16.81 33.08 28.62
N PRO A 77 17.68 34.01 28.18
CA PRO A 77 17.39 34.91 27.08
C PRO A 77 17.10 34.17 25.78
N ILE A 78 16.08 34.62 25.04
CA ILE A 78 15.73 34.07 23.74
C ILE A 78 16.47 34.80 22.62
N HIS A 79 16.98 34.02 21.67
CA HIS A 79 17.54 34.48 20.40
C HIS A 79 16.74 33.88 19.25
N TRP A 80 16.09 34.71 18.43
CA TRP A 80 15.34 34.27 17.27
C TRP A 80 16.27 34.04 16.07
N GLU A 81 16.23 32.87 15.48
CA GLU A 81 16.98 32.53 14.26
C GLU A 81 16.19 32.89 12.99
N ILE A 82 14.89 33.18 13.12
CA ILE A 82 13.96 33.53 12.06
C ILE A 82 13.18 34.79 12.40
N LYS A 83 12.59 35.42 11.40
CA LYS A 83 11.77 36.62 11.56
C LYS A 83 10.29 36.29 11.41
N GLN A 84 9.43 37.18 11.95
CA GLN A 84 8.00 37.11 11.68
C GLN A 84 7.76 37.18 10.16
N GLY A 85 6.92 36.25 9.65
CA GLY A 85 6.67 36.07 8.24
C GLY A 85 7.57 35.01 7.56
N ASP A 86 8.63 34.53 8.22
CA ASP A 86 9.45 33.45 7.67
C ASP A 86 8.74 32.10 7.75
N HIS A 87 8.96 31.29 6.71
CA HIS A 87 8.45 29.92 6.66
C HIS A 87 9.30 29.00 7.52
N THR A 88 8.66 28.13 8.30
CA THR A 88 9.29 27.14 9.17
C THR A 88 8.86 25.75 8.77
N THR A 89 9.76 24.77 8.95
CA THR A 89 9.50 23.35 8.74
C THR A 89 9.56 22.61 10.07
N ARG A 90 8.71 21.60 10.21
CA ARG A 90 8.66 20.75 11.40
C ARG A 90 10.00 20.00 11.59
N SER A 91 10.46 19.90 12.83
CA SER A 91 11.78 19.34 13.17
C SER A 91 12.00 17.90 12.74
N ASP A 92 10.95 17.09 12.65
CA ASP A 92 11.01 15.67 12.26
C ASP A 92 10.77 15.42 10.76
N SER A 93 10.48 16.47 9.98
CA SER A 93 10.25 16.39 8.53
C SER A 93 11.51 16.52 7.69
N GLU A 94 12.62 16.94 8.28
CA GLU A 94 13.90 17.15 7.58
C GLU A 94 15.06 16.43 8.30
N ALA A 95 16.02 15.93 7.53
CA ALA A 95 17.22 15.27 8.07
C ALA A 95 18.11 16.24 8.88
N ASN A 96 18.00 17.54 8.61
CA ASN A 96 18.72 18.60 9.33
C ASN A 96 17.80 19.82 9.51
N PRO A 97 16.91 19.77 10.52
CA PRO A 97 15.90 20.83 10.75
C PRO A 97 16.59 22.14 11.13
N LYS A 98 16.07 23.25 10.59
CA LYS A 98 16.55 24.60 10.96
C LYS A 98 15.95 25.01 12.29
N PRO A 99 16.74 25.52 13.23
CA PRO A 99 16.21 26.09 14.47
C PRO A 99 15.39 27.33 14.18
N ILE A 100 14.37 27.57 15.00
CA ILE A 100 13.57 28.81 14.95
C ILE A 100 14.01 29.81 16.00
N ALA A 101 14.49 29.32 17.14
CA ALA A 101 15.01 30.16 18.21
C ALA A 101 16.04 29.39 19.06
N ARG A 102 16.82 30.11 19.85
CA ARG A 102 17.66 29.58 20.93
C ARG A 102 17.27 30.20 22.26
N ILE A 103 17.28 29.39 23.30
CA ILE A 103 17.05 29.82 24.70
C ILE A 103 18.29 29.40 25.49
N GLY A 104 19.20 30.34 25.75
CA GLY A 104 20.53 30.03 26.22
C GLY A 104 21.26 29.09 25.22
N ASP A 105 21.72 27.91 25.68
CA ASP A 105 22.37 26.89 24.85
C ASP A 105 21.39 25.89 24.21
N GLN A 106 20.09 26.01 24.49
CA GLN A 106 19.07 25.09 23.99
C GLN A 106 18.45 25.58 22.69
N VAL A 107 18.20 24.66 21.76
CA VAL A 107 17.66 24.98 20.42
C VAL A 107 16.19 24.65 20.37
N VAL A 108 15.37 25.59 19.94
CA VAL A 108 13.94 25.44 19.73
C VAL A 108 13.65 25.24 18.23
N TYR A 109 12.90 24.21 17.92
CA TYR A 109 12.47 23.89 16.56
C TYR A 109 10.97 24.11 16.39
N SER A 110 10.55 24.25 15.14
CA SER A 110 9.14 24.37 14.81
C SER A 110 8.37 23.08 15.11
N PRO A 111 7.22 23.16 15.80
CA PRO A 111 6.35 22.01 16.05
C PRO A 111 5.53 21.60 14.81
N VAL A 112 5.40 22.48 13.80
CA VAL A 112 4.59 22.27 12.60
C VAL A 112 5.20 23.02 11.40
N ASP A 113 4.79 22.64 10.19
CA ASP A 113 5.07 23.43 8.98
C ASP A 113 4.12 24.64 8.94
N GLY A 114 4.66 25.78 8.60
CA GLY A 114 3.86 27.00 8.52
C GLY A 114 4.71 28.26 8.51
N THR A 115 4.06 29.39 8.72
CA THR A 115 4.70 30.71 8.75
C THR A 115 4.65 31.27 10.16
N LEU A 116 5.77 31.77 10.68
CA LEU A 116 5.81 32.45 11.99
C LEU A 116 4.91 33.69 11.94
N SER A 117 3.73 33.63 12.58
CA SER A 117 2.73 34.66 12.51
C SER A 117 2.92 35.75 13.57
N GLN A 118 3.32 35.33 14.77
CA GLN A 118 3.48 36.26 15.89
C GLN A 118 4.65 35.83 16.79
N ILE A 119 5.40 36.82 17.27
CA ILE A 119 6.43 36.68 18.31
C ILE A 119 5.84 37.21 19.62
N GLU A 120 5.67 36.34 20.60
CA GLU A 120 5.12 36.70 21.92
C GLU A 120 6.23 37.20 22.88
N VAL A 121 7.42 36.54 22.80
CA VAL A 121 8.57 36.92 23.63
C VAL A 121 9.60 37.60 22.74
N PRO A 122 9.87 38.92 22.96
CA PRO A 122 10.81 39.68 22.15
C PRO A 122 12.24 39.17 22.28
N GLU A 123 13.06 39.45 21.24
CA GLU A 123 14.50 39.17 21.19
C GLU A 123 15.22 39.66 22.44
N GLY A 124 16.05 38.84 23.06
CA GLY A 124 16.83 39.12 24.26
C GLY A 124 16.05 39.07 25.59
N SER A 125 14.72 38.89 25.55
CA SER A 125 13.90 38.70 26.75
C SER A 125 14.06 37.30 27.32
N THR A 126 13.84 37.15 28.64
CA THR A 126 13.93 35.84 29.31
C THR A 126 12.70 34.99 29.01
N ALA A 127 12.85 33.89 28.31
CA ALA A 127 11.83 32.89 28.16
C ALA A 127 11.91 31.85 29.29
N ARG A 128 10.77 31.47 29.85
CA ARG A 128 10.65 30.50 30.96
C ARG A 128 10.10 29.18 30.44
N PRO A 129 10.33 28.06 31.17
CA PRO A 129 9.66 26.80 30.89
C PRO A 129 8.13 26.98 30.74
N VAL A 130 7.56 26.34 29.71
CA VAL A 130 6.13 26.37 29.39
C VAL A 130 5.61 27.72 28.87
N ASP A 131 6.45 28.76 28.74
CA ASP A 131 6.04 30.01 28.09
C ASP A 131 5.70 29.78 26.61
N VAL A 132 4.66 30.46 26.13
CA VAL A 132 4.39 30.60 24.68
C VAL A 132 5.31 31.70 24.16
N ILE A 133 6.26 31.35 23.30
CA ILE A 133 7.24 32.32 22.77
C ILE A 133 6.80 32.94 21.44
N GLY A 134 5.91 32.25 20.72
CA GLY A 134 5.36 32.72 19.46
C GLY A 134 4.32 31.77 18.91
N THR A 135 3.69 32.16 17.80
CA THR A 135 2.66 31.37 17.11
C THR A 135 2.98 31.18 15.65
N ILE A 136 2.71 29.99 15.13
CA ILE A 136 2.88 29.63 13.72
C ILE A 136 1.51 29.47 13.08
N GLU A 137 1.27 30.14 11.97
CA GLU A 137 0.15 29.85 11.08
C GLU A 137 0.43 28.55 10.32
N VAL A 138 -0.41 27.54 10.55
CA VAL A 138 -0.19 26.18 10.04
C VAL A 138 -0.53 26.11 8.56
N GLU A 139 0.41 25.62 7.76
CA GLU A 139 0.19 25.39 6.33
C GLU A 139 -0.77 24.21 6.11
N ASN A 140 -1.82 24.43 5.32
CA ASN A 140 -2.81 23.41 4.95
C ASN A 140 -3.43 23.75 3.57
N PRO A 141 -3.29 22.90 2.52
CA PRO A 141 -2.67 21.55 2.53
C PRO A 141 -1.14 21.57 2.65
N THR A 142 -0.59 20.48 3.17
CA THR A 142 0.87 20.31 3.36
C THR A 142 1.39 19.07 2.65
N VAL A 143 2.67 19.07 2.29
CA VAL A 143 3.42 17.92 1.75
C VAL A 143 4.39 17.32 2.78
N THR A 144 4.33 17.76 4.04
CA THR A 144 5.25 17.34 5.11
C THR A 144 5.30 15.84 5.29
N HIS A 145 4.14 15.18 5.21
CA HIS A 145 4.07 13.72 5.37
C HIS A 145 4.85 12.96 4.28
N TYR A 146 4.86 13.50 3.05
CA TYR A 146 5.66 12.93 1.95
C TYR A 146 7.15 13.20 2.12
N LYS A 147 7.54 14.38 2.62
CA LYS A 147 8.93 14.69 2.99
C LYS A 147 9.41 13.79 4.12
N PHE A 148 8.58 13.58 5.15
CA PHE A 148 8.86 12.64 6.22
C PHE A 148 9.09 11.22 5.68
N LEU A 149 8.24 10.71 4.78
CA LEU A 149 8.44 9.41 4.15
C LEU A 149 9.77 9.33 3.38
N ALA A 150 10.17 10.41 2.72
CA ALA A 150 11.45 10.47 2.00
C ALA A 150 12.66 10.40 2.94
N SER A 151 12.53 10.85 4.21
CA SER A 151 13.57 10.74 5.24
C SER A 151 13.63 9.35 5.90
N THR A 152 12.62 8.52 5.70
CA THR A 152 12.57 7.12 6.17
C THR A 152 13.06 6.15 5.09
N PRO A 153 13.35 4.89 5.41
CA PRO A 153 13.66 3.85 4.43
C PRO A 153 12.49 3.42 3.55
N PHE A 154 11.41 4.19 3.42
CA PHE A 154 10.19 3.87 2.68
C PHE A 154 10.44 3.35 1.26
N TYR A 155 11.30 4.03 0.49
CA TYR A 155 11.63 3.60 -0.86
C TYR A 155 12.38 2.26 -0.90
N ARG A 156 13.18 1.99 0.12
CA ARG A 156 13.85 0.69 0.26
C ARG A 156 12.84 -0.43 0.53
N TRP A 157 11.88 -0.21 1.42
CA TRP A 157 10.80 -1.17 1.69
C TRP A 157 9.93 -1.42 0.47
N MET A 158 9.64 -0.37 -0.30
CA MET A 158 8.94 -0.47 -1.58
C MET A 158 9.73 -1.36 -2.56
N GLN A 159 11.04 -1.14 -2.71
CA GLN A 159 11.90 -1.97 -3.56
C GLN A 159 11.92 -3.44 -3.10
N VAL A 160 12.04 -3.69 -1.80
CA VAL A 160 12.01 -5.06 -1.24
C VAL A 160 10.68 -5.74 -1.57
N SER A 161 9.54 -5.07 -1.35
CA SER A 161 8.23 -5.62 -1.68
C SER A 161 8.05 -5.89 -3.18
N LEU A 162 8.52 -4.97 -4.04
CA LEU A 162 8.45 -5.14 -5.49
C LEU A 162 9.31 -6.31 -5.97
N LEU A 163 10.56 -6.39 -5.53
CA LEU A 163 11.48 -7.47 -5.92
C LEU A 163 10.98 -8.83 -5.44
N THR A 164 10.54 -8.91 -4.17
CA THR A 164 9.95 -10.13 -3.62
C THR A 164 8.69 -10.53 -4.37
N GLY A 165 7.77 -9.58 -4.58
CA GLY A 165 6.52 -9.84 -5.30
C GLY A 165 6.75 -10.32 -6.73
N LEU A 166 7.65 -9.68 -7.49
CA LEU A 166 7.99 -10.10 -8.85
C LEU A 166 8.65 -11.49 -8.89
N ALA A 167 9.58 -11.78 -7.96
CA ALA A 167 10.21 -13.09 -7.88
C ALA A 167 9.17 -14.18 -7.57
N VAL A 168 8.25 -13.94 -6.64
CA VAL A 168 7.16 -14.86 -6.29
C VAL A 168 6.20 -15.04 -7.47
N VAL A 169 5.87 -14.00 -8.21
CA VAL A 169 5.03 -14.12 -9.43
C VAL A 169 5.68 -15.05 -10.45
N ILE A 170 6.95 -14.82 -10.75
CA ILE A 170 7.69 -15.66 -11.71
C ILE A 170 7.67 -17.14 -11.26
N LEU A 171 8.02 -17.38 -10.01
CA LEU A 171 8.05 -18.75 -9.45
C LEU A 171 6.66 -19.38 -9.45
N THR A 172 5.64 -18.62 -9.03
CA THR A 172 4.26 -19.10 -9.03
C THR A 172 3.76 -19.45 -10.43
N VAL A 173 3.97 -18.59 -11.41
CA VAL A 173 3.52 -18.85 -12.79
C VAL A 173 4.26 -20.06 -13.39
N LEU A 174 5.58 -20.16 -13.19
CA LEU A 174 6.38 -21.29 -13.69
C LEU A 174 5.91 -22.63 -13.15
N ILE A 175 5.40 -22.69 -11.93
CA ILE A 175 4.93 -23.92 -11.29
C ILE A 175 3.42 -24.12 -11.52
N ALA A 176 2.61 -23.07 -11.34
CA ALA A 176 1.16 -23.20 -11.40
C ALA A 176 0.62 -23.45 -12.81
N VAL A 177 1.25 -22.91 -13.86
CA VAL A 177 0.79 -23.11 -15.25
C VAL A 177 0.87 -24.57 -15.67
N PRO A 178 2.04 -25.26 -15.59
CA PRO A 178 2.10 -26.68 -15.95
C PRO A 178 1.29 -27.57 -15.01
N ALA A 179 1.23 -27.26 -13.71
CA ALA A 179 0.41 -28.00 -12.75
C ALA A 179 -1.09 -27.89 -13.09
N ALA A 180 -1.57 -26.69 -13.36
CA ALA A 180 -2.96 -26.46 -13.73
C ALA A 180 -3.33 -27.13 -15.06
N TYR A 181 -2.45 -27.06 -16.06
CA TYR A 181 -2.63 -27.78 -17.33
C TYR A 181 -2.73 -29.28 -17.10
N ALA A 182 -1.80 -29.87 -16.35
CA ALA A 182 -1.81 -31.30 -16.04
C ALA A 182 -3.11 -31.73 -15.34
N LEU A 183 -3.56 -30.97 -14.34
CA LEU A 183 -4.77 -31.26 -13.58
C LEU A 183 -6.06 -31.00 -14.38
N ALA A 184 -6.05 -30.07 -15.32
CA ALA A 184 -7.23 -29.75 -16.11
C ALA A 184 -7.41 -30.70 -17.32
N ARG A 185 -6.30 -31.17 -17.94
CA ARG A 185 -6.28 -31.81 -19.25
C ARG A 185 -5.81 -33.28 -19.24
N LEU A 186 -4.82 -33.60 -18.41
CA LEU A 186 -4.27 -34.93 -18.40
C LEU A 186 -5.14 -35.86 -17.54
N LYS A 187 -5.42 -37.04 -18.11
CA LYS A 187 -6.12 -38.11 -17.39
C LYS A 187 -5.09 -39.04 -16.73
N PHE A 188 -4.92 -38.92 -15.44
CA PHE A 188 -4.07 -39.83 -14.64
C PHE A 188 -4.78 -40.20 -13.34
N HIS A 189 -4.35 -41.30 -12.74
CA HIS A 189 -4.95 -41.78 -11.51
C HIS A 189 -4.72 -40.77 -10.36
N GLY A 190 -5.79 -40.44 -9.65
CA GLY A 190 -5.69 -39.46 -8.54
C GLY A 190 -5.84 -37.98 -8.93
N ASN A 191 -5.94 -37.63 -10.22
CA ASN A 191 -6.08 -36.24 -10.70
C ASN A 191 -7.10 -35.41 -9.89
N ARG A 192 -8.31 -35.96 -9.70
CA ARG A 192 -9.38 -35.26 -8.97
C ARG A 192 -9.01 -35.03 -7.50
N VAL A 193 -8.41 -36.04 -6.85
CA VAL A 193 -7.99 -35.96 -5.45
C VAL A 193 -6.90 -34.93 -5.27
N ILE A 194 -5.88 -34.93 -6.15
CA ILE A 194 -4.80 -33.93 -6.12
C ILE A 194 -5.34 -32.52 -6.35
N GLY A 195 -6.24 -32.33 -7.32
CA GLY A 195 -6.86 -31.03 -7.57
C GLY A 195 -7.62 -30.49 -6.36
N ILE A 196 -8.38 -31.36 -5.67
CA ILE A 196 -9.07 -31.02 -4.42
C ILE A 196 -8.08 -30.75 -3.29
N ALA A 197 -7.03 -31.56 -3.15
CA ALA A 197 -6.01 -31.38 -2.13
C ALA A 197 -5.29 -30.03 -2.27
N ILE A 198 -4.92 -29.63 -3.48
CA ILE A 198 -4.32 -28.31 -3.75
C ILE A 198 -5.28 -27.19 -3.35
N PHE A 199 -6.57 -27.30 -3.67
CA PHE A 199 -7.56 -26.31 -3.25
C PHE A 199 -7.70 -26.26 -1.72
N LEU A 200 -7.70 -27.42 -1.04
CA LEU A 200 -7.79 -27.49 0.41
C LEU A 200 -6.58 -26.88 1.11
N THR A 201 -5.37 -26.96 0.53
CA THR A 201 -4.19 -26.30 1.10
C THR A 201 -4.33 -24.77 1.11
N TYR A 202 -5.02 -24.20 0.13
CA TYR A 202 -5.31 -22.77 0.12
C TYR A 202 -6.25 -22.33 1.26
N LEU A 203 -7.12 -23.23 1.73
CA LEU A 203 -8.04 -22.91 2.85
C LEU A 203 -7.34 -22.86 4.21
N ILE A 204 -6.11 -23.36 4.31
CA ILE A 204 -5.32 -23.26 5.55
C ILE A 204 -4.87 -21.80 5.68
N PRO A 205 -5.22 -21.09 6.76
CA PRO A 205 -4.81 -19.71 6.95
C PRO A 205 -3.28 -19.58 6.94
N PRO A 206 -2.68 -18.75 6.07
CA PRO A 206 -1.22 -18.55 6.04
C PRO A 206 -0.66 -18.13 7.41
N THR A 207 -1.47 -17.40 8.19
CA THR A 207 -1.13 -16.96 9.54
C THR A 207 -0.91 -18.09 10.55
N ILE A 208 -1.34 -19.32 10.28
CA ILE A 208 -1.04 -20.49 11.14
C ILE A 208 0.28 -21.13 10.72
N LEU A 209 0.60 -21.07 9.42
CA LEU A 209 1.75 -21.74 8.86
C LEU A 209 3.08 -21.04 9.14
N PHE A 210 3.08 -19.78 9.61
CA PHE A 210 4.34 -19.06 9.85
C PHE A 210 5.22 -19.73 10.91
N ILE A 211 4.64 -20.42 11.92
CA ILE A 211 5.41 -21.11 12.97
C ILE A 211 6.27 -22.24 12.39
N PRO A 212 5.72 -23.26 11.69
CA PRO A 212 6.57 -24.30 11.06
C PRO A 212 7.48 -23.71 9.98
N PHE A 213 7.05 -22.67 9.26
CA PHE A 213 7.90 -22.02 8.25
C PHE A 213 9.08 -21.28 8.87
N SER A 214 8.96 -20.70 10.06
CA SER A 214 10.09 -20.07 10.75
C SER A 214 11.22 -21.09 11.04
N GLN A 215 10.86 -22.32 11.41
CA GLN A 215 11.83 -23.40 11.59
C GLN A 215 12.51 -23.80 10.28
N PHE A 216 11.73 -23.89 9.18
CA PHE A 216 12.25 -24.19 7.86
C PHE A 216 13.19 -23.09 7.34
N VAL A 217 12.81 -21.82 7.49
CA VAL A 217 13.62 -20.65 7.11
C VAL A 217 14.93 -20.61 7.92
N GLY A 218 14.84 -20.87 9.24
CA GLY A 218 16.02 -20.95 10.12
C GLY A 218 16.94 -22.11 9.77
N ALA A 219 16.39 -23.30 9.44
CA ALA A 219 17.19 -24.46 9.01
C ALA A 219 17.95 -24.22 7.69
N LEU A 220 17.41 -23.39 6.79
CA LEU A 220 18.08 -23.00 5.56
C LEU A 220 19.03 -21.80 5.72
N HIS A 221 19.10 -21.18 6.90
CA HIS A 221 19.89 -19.98 7.19
C HIS A 221 19.59 -18.80 6.24
N VAL A 222 18.31 -18.64 5.85
CA VAL A 222 17.84 -17.56 4.98
C VAL A 222 17.00 -16.51 5.72
N ASP A 223 16.89 -16.61 7.04
CA ASP A 223 16.27 -15.63 7.90
C ASP A 223 16.87 -14.23 7.70
N ASN A 224 16.08 -13.20 7.91
CA ASN A 224 16.44 -11.80 7.68
C ASN A 224 16.90 -11.47 6.24
N THR A 225 16.54 -12.27 5.26
CA THR A 225 16.79 -12.05 3.83
C THR A 225 15.50 -12.11 3.02
N ILE A 226 15.49 -11.51 1.82
CA ILE A 226 14.34 -11.60 0.91
C ILE A 226 14.03 -13.06 0.47
N TRP A 227 15.01 -13.97 0.57
CA TRP A 227 14.83 -15.37 0.23
C TRP A 227 13.88 -16.10 1.17
N SER A 228 13.82 -15.70 2.44
CA SER A 228 12.83 -16.24 3.39
C SER A 228 11.40 -16.03 2.89
N LEU A 229 11.14 -14.87 2.28
CA LEU A 229 9.83 -14.50 1.72
C LEU A 229 9.58 -15.16 0.36
N ILE A 230 10.59 -15.15 -0.53
CA ILE A 230 10.51 -15.77 -1.86
C ILE A 230 10.22 -17.28 -1.77
N LEU A 231 10.75 -17.95 -0.74
CA LEU A 231 10.51 -19.38 -0.52
C LEU A 231 9.19 -19.67 0.19
N SER A 232 8.72 -18.75 1.04
CA SER A 232 7.51 -18.96 1.83
C SER A 232 6.22 -18.57 1.10
N TYR A 233 6.19 -17.46 0.37
CA TYR A 233 4.98 -16.96 -0.29
C TYR A 233 4.38 -17.91 -1.35
N PRO A 234 5.15 -18.71 -2.09
CA PRO A 234 4.62 -19.73 -2.99
C PRO A 234 3.68 -20.73 -2.33
N THR A 235 3.77 -20.95 -1.03
CA THR A 235 2.92 -21.88 -0.30
C THR A 235 1.43 -21.55 -0.35
N PHE A 236 1.08 -20.28 -0.48
CA PHE A 236 -0.29 -19.82 -0.67
C PHE A 236 -0.58 -19.30 -2.08
N THR A 237 0.42 -18.76 -2.80
CA THR A 237 0.18 -18.26 -4.16
C THR A 237 0.04 -19.38 -5.18
N ILE A 238 0.86 -20.45 -5.11
CA ILE A 238 0.81 -21.59 -6.06
C ILE A 238 -0.54 -22.32 -5.99
N PRO A 239 -1.05 -22.75 -4.81
CA PRO A 239 -2.32 -23.44 -4.74
C PRO A 239 -3.48 -22.61 -5.31
N PHE A 240 -3.58 -21.34 -4.94
CA PHE A 240 -4.60 -20.43 -5.44
C PHE A 240 -4.52 -20.26 -6.97
N CYS A 241 -3.33 -19.93 -7.49
CA CYS A 241 -3.14 -19.70 -8.92
C CYS A 241 -3.34 -20.99 -9.74
N THR A 242 -2.93 -22.15 -9.22
CA THR A 242 -3.18 -23.43 -9.86
C THR A 242 -4.68 -23.69 -9.99
N TRP A 243 -5.43 -23.51 -8.91
CA TRP A 243 -6.88 -23.67 -8.92
C TRP A 243 -7.57 -22.72 -9.90
N LEU A 244 -7.19 -21.45 -9.87
CA LEU A 244 -7.69 -20.43 -10.80
C LEU A 244 -7.43 -20.80 -12.25
N LEU A 245 -6.19 -21.16 -12.58
CA LEU A 245 -5.74 -21.54 -13.93
C LEU A 245 -6.39 -22.82 -14.44
N MET A 246 -6.72 -23.78 -13.57
CA MET A 246 -7.47 -24.97 -13.98
C MET A 246 -8.82 -24.59 -14.62
N GLY A 247 -9.49 -23.55 -14.12
CA GLY A 247 -10.73 -23.03 -14.72
C GLY A 247 -10.50 -22.54 -16.15
N PHE A 248 -9.45 -21.74 -16.36
CA PHE A 248 -9.10 -21.24 -17.68
C PHE A 248 -8.68 -22.36 -18.65
N PHE A 249 -7.86 -23.29 -18.23
CA PHE A 249 -7.51 -24.43 -19.09
C PHE A 249 -8.72 -25.26 -19.47
N ARG A 250 -9.70 -25.47 -18.57
CA ARG A 250 -10.92 -26.22 -18.88
C ARG A 250 -11.84 -25.51 -19.88
N SER A 251 -11.79 -24.20 -19.99
CA SER A 251 -12.62 -23.43 -20.93
C SER A 251 -12.12 -23.49 -22.38
N VAL A 252 -10.86 -23.87 -22.62
CA VAL A 252 -10.32 -24.05 -23.98
C VAL A 252 -10.96 -25.29 -24.65
N PRO A 253 -11.54 -25.19 -25.86
CA PRO A 253 -12.04 -26.35 -26.60
C PRO A 253 -10.95 -27.39 -26.87
N LYS A 254 -11.25 -28.69 -26.65
CA LYS A 254 -10.28 -29.76 -26.87
C LYS A 254 -9.88 -29.93 -28.31
N GLU A 255 -10.79 -29.59 -29.21
CA GLU A 255 -10.63 -29.66 -30.67
C GLU A 255 -9.43 -28.82 -31.13
N ILE A 256 -9.07 -27.75 -30.43
CA ILE A 256 -7.89 -26.93 -30.73
C ILE A 256 -6.60 -27.73 -30.45
N GLU A 257 -6.56 -28.42 -29.31
CA GLU A 257 -5.42 -29.27 -28.94
C GLU A 257 -5.27 -30.46 -29.88
N GLU A 258 -6.39 -31.13 -30.21
CA GLU A 258 -6.42 -32.29 -31.10
C GLU A 258 -5.98 -31.93 -32.55
N ARG A 259 -6.43 -30.78 -33.06
CA ARG A 259 -5.97 -30.29 -34.37
C ARG A 259 -4.49 -30.02 -34.40
N ALA A 260 -3.93 -29.37 -33.39
CA ALA A 260 -2.49 -29.10 -33.33
C ALA A 260 -1.66 -30.42 -33.32
N LEU A 261 -2.16 -31.44 -32.64
CA LEU A 261 -1.50 -32.78 -32.64
C LEU A 261 -1.62 -33.48 -33.98
N LEU A 262 -2.76 -33.35 -34.70
CA LEU A 262 -2.95 -33.87 -36.06
C LEU A 262 -2.04 -33.16 -37.07
N ASP A 263 -1.77 -31.86 -36.88
CA ASP A 263 -0.82 -31.09 -37.69
C ASP A 263 0.66 -31.44 -37.38
N GLY A 264 0.90 -32.43 -36.52
CA GLY A 264 2.25 -32.95 -36.21
C GLY A 264 2.96 -32.23 -35.06
N ALA A 265 2.31 -31.37 -34.33
CA ALA A 265 2.91 -30.72 -33.15
C ALA A 265 3.13 -31.72 -32.02
N THR A 266 4.28 -31.67 -31.37
CA THR A 266 4.50 -32.37 -30.11
C THR A 266 3.63 -31.77 -29.00
N ARG A 267 3.38 -32.50 -27.91
CA ARG A 267 2.59 -32.02 -26.77
C ARG A 267 3.13 -30.69 -26.19
N MET A 268 4.46 -30.55 -26.15
CA MET A 268 5.09 -29.32 -25.64
C MET A 268 4.90 -28.14 -26.62
N GLN A 269 5.01 -28.38 -27.91
CA GLN A 269 4.75 -27.38 -28.95
C GLN A 269 3.27 -26.97 -28.94
N MET A 270 2.33 -27.91 -28.87
CA MET A 270 0.92 -27.64 -28.74
C MET A 270 0.62 -26.80 -27.49
N LEU A 271 1.17 -27.16 -26.32
CA LEU A 271 1.00 -26.41 -25.09
C LEU A 271 1.54 -24.98 -25.23
N ARG A 272 2.80 -24.83 -25.71
CA ARG A 272 3.51 -23.56 -25.73
C ARG A 272 3.01 -22.61 -26.82
N LEU A 273 2.71 -23.14 -28.02
CA LEU A 273 2.39 -22.32 -29.20
C LEU A 273 0.89 -22.14 -29.43
N VAL A 274 0.05 -23.02 -28.86
CA VAL A 274 -1.40 -23.00 -29.09
C VAL A 274 -2.15 -22.73 -27.79
N VAL A 275 -1.97 -23.55 -26.76
CA VAL A 275 -2.80 -23.47 -25.54
C VAL A 275 -2.42 -22.28 -24.66
N ILE A 276 -1.12 -22.07 -24.40
CA ILE A 276 -0.66 -20.93 -23.54
C ILE A 276 -1.09 -19.58 -24.11
N PRO A 277 -0.96 -19.27 -25.40
CA PRO A 277 -1.47 -18.01 -25.95
C PRO A 277 -2.97 -17.80 -25.77
N VAL A 278 -3.79 -18.85 -25.88
CA VAL A 278 -5.25 -18.79 -25.66
C VAL A 278 -5.58 -18.55 -24.19
N VAL A 279 -4.80 -19.13 -23.26
CA VAL A 279 -5.00 -19.02 -21.81
C VAL A 279 -4.24 -17.81 -21.23
N LEU A 280 -3.50 -17.06 -22.03
CA LEU A 280 -2.68 -15.91 -21.59
C LEU A 280 -3.45 -14.92 -20.69
N PRO A 281 -4.71 -14.52 -20.99
CA PRO A 281 -5.47 -13.68 -20.09
C PRO A 281 -5.64 -14.28 -18.69
N GLY A 282 -5.84 -15.59 -18.60
CA GLY A 282 -5.90 -16.31 -17.31
C GLY A 282 -4.56 -16.33 -16.58
N ILE A 283 -3.45 -16.50 -17.31
CA ILE A 283 -2.09 -16.46 -16.75
C ILE A 283 -1.78 -15.07 -16.19
N LEU A 284 -2.13 -14.01 -16.93
CA LEU A 284 -1.96 -12.64 -16.46
C LEU A 284 -2.82 -12.38 -15.22
N THR A 285 -4.06 -12.86 -15.20
CA THR A 285 -4.92 -12.77 -14.02
C THR A 285 -4.28 -13.47 -12.80
N ALA A 286 -3.77 -14.66 -12.96
CA ALA A 286 -3.08 -15.39 -11.89
C ALA A 286 -1.81 -14.65 -11.42
N ALA A 287 -1.04 -14.08 -12.34
CA ALA A 287 0.15 -13.27 -12.03
C ALA A 287 -0.20 -12.03 -11.20
N ILE A 288 -1.28 -11.31 -11.55
CA ILE A 288 -1.76 -10.14 -10.80
C ILE A 288 -2.18 -10.54 -9.38
N PHE A 289 -2.91 -11.64 -9.23
CA PHE A 289 -3.28 -12.14 -7.91
C PHE A 289 -2.07 -12.57 -7.09
N ALA A 290 -1.12 -13.28 -7.68
CA ALA A 290 0.12 -13.67 -7.00
C ALA A 290 0.92 -12.44 -6.54
N PHE A 291 1.02 -11.41 -7.39
CA PHE A 291 1.65 -10.13 -7.04
C PHE A 291 0.93 -9.47 -5.87
N THR A 292 -0.39 -9.32 -5.96
CA THR A 292 -1.19 -8.64 -4.93
C THR A 292 -1.09 -9.35 -3.59
N LEU A 293 -1.24 -10.67 -3.57
CA LEU A 293 -1.13 -11.48 -2.35
C LEU A 293 0.25 -11.36 -1.71
N SER A 294 1.32 -11.35 -2.53
CA SER A 294 2.69 -11.21 -2.04
C SER A 294 3.00 -9.78 -1.57
N PHE A 295 2.51 -8.79 -2.28
CA PHE A 295 2.80 -7.37 -2.01
C PHE A 295 2.14 -6.87 -0.72
N GLN A 296 0.94 -7.36 -0.39
CA GLN A 296 0.20 -7.00 0.83
C GLN A 296 0.52 -7.89 2.03
N GLU A 297 1.38 -8.91 1.84
CA GLU A 297 1.68 -9.86 2.91
C GLU A 297 2.44 -9.17 4.06
N TYR A 298 2.01 -9.42 5.29
CA TYR A 298 2.50 -8.75 6.49
C TYR A 298 3.13 -9.71 7.49
N VAL A 299 2.48 -10.86 7.75
CA VAL A 299 2.82 -11.74 8.88
C VAL A 299 4.18 -12.41 8.72
N TYR A 300 4.46 -12.97 7.55
CA TYR A 300 5.75 -13.58 7.26
C TYR A 300 6.86 -12.53 7.17
N GLY A 301 6.54 -11.36 6.57
CA GLY A 301 7.46 -10.23 6.53
C GLY A 301 7.86 -9.75 7.92
N LEU A 302 6.89 -9.64 8.85
CA LEU A 302 7.14 -9.26 10.24
C LEU A 302 7.93 -10.33 11.00
N THR A 303 7.66 -11.61 10.73
CA THR A 303 8.26 -12.73 11.46
C THR A 303 9.68 -13.05 11.01
N PHE A 304 9.93 -13.04 9.68
CA PHE A 304 11.19 -13.51 9.12
C PHE A 304 12.22 -12.41 8.91
N ILE A 305 11.80 -11.13 8.88
CA ILE A 305 12.69 -10.00 8.63
C ILE A 305 12.84 -9.13 9.88
N SER A 306 14.02 -9.11 10.44
CA SER A 306 14.36 -8.32 11.63
C SER A 306 15.00 -6.96 11.28
N SER A 307 15.83 -6.90 10.23
CA SER A 307 16.54 -5.67 9.86
C SER A 307 15.62 -4.67 9.14
N THR A 308 15.73 -3.40 9.50
CA THR A 308 14.95 -2.31 8.90
C THR A 308 15.13 -2.24 7.38
N ALA A 309 16.34 -2.49 6.87
CA ALA A 309 16.65 -2.37 5.43
C ALA A 309 15.98 -3.46 4.57
N ASN A 310 15.64 -4.63 5.14
CA ASN A 310 15.05 -5.76 4.42
C ASN A 310 13.53 -5.88 4.64
N ARG A 311 12.91 -5.00 5.43
CA ARG A 311 11.46 -5.02 5.66
C ARG A 311 10.70 -4.85 4.36
N THR A 312 9.58 -5.55 4.26
CA THR A 312 8.57 -5.29 3.22
C THR A 312 7.83 -3.98 3.53
N LEU A 313 7.20 -3.40 2.52
CA LEU A 313 6.48 -2.14 2.66
C LEU A 313 5.40 -2.18 3.76
N PRO A 314 4.50 -3.18 3.82
CA PRO A 314 3.50 -3.26 4.89
C PRO A 314 4.11 -3.31 6.29
N VAL A 315 5.20 -4.05 6.47
CA VAL A 315 5.90 -4.16 7.75
C VAL A 315 6.61 -2.86 8.12
N GLY A 316 7.34 -2.27 7.17
CA GLY A 316 8.05 -1.01 7.38
C GLY A 316 7.11 0.13 7.79
N ILE A 317 5.98 0.26 7.08
CA ILE A 317 4.94 1.25 7.40
C ILE A 317 4.36 1.00 8.80
N SER A 318 3.95 -0.23 9.10
CA SER A 318 3.33 -0.56 10.38
C SER A 318 4.26 -0.29 11.56
N VAL A 319 5.52 -0.70 11.47
CA VAL A 319 6.48 -0.53 12.58
C VAL A 319 6.90 0.93 12.76
N GLU A 320 7.01 1.71 11.66
CA GLU A 320 7.47 3.10 11.73
C GLU A 320 6.34 4.08 12.04
N MET A 321 5.13 3.86 11.50
CA MET A 321 4.01 4.80 11.60
C MET A 321 3.04 4.46 12.74
N VAL A 322 3.24 3.33 13.44
CA VAL A 322 2.42 2.93 14.60
C VAL A 322 3.37 2.60 15.75
N ARG A 323 3.39 3.43 16.78
CA ARG A 323 4.27 3.25 17.95
C ARG A 323 3.42 3.13 19.21
N GLY A 324 3.19 1.90 19.64
CA GLY A 324 2.25 1.62 20.74
C GLY A 324 0.83 2.06 20.36
N ASP A 325 0.24 2.94 21.16
CA ASP A 325 -1.12 3.48 20.92
C ASP A 325 -1.13 4.76 20.07
N VAL A 326 0.04 5.20 19.59
CA VAL A 326 0.17 6.43 18.79
C VAL A 326 0.22 6.09 17.31
N TYR A 327 -0.74 6.62 16.57
CA TYR A 327 -0.85 6.50 15.11
C TYR A 327 -0.48 7.82 14.46
N PHE A 328 0.56 7.81 13.61
CA PHE A 328 0.93 8.96 12.80
C PHE A 328 0.07 8.99 11.52
N TRP A 329 -1.18 9.44 11.65
CA TRP A 329 -2.20 9.33 10.59
C TRP A 329 -1.80 10.00 9.28
N GLY A 330 -1.19 11.18 9.29
CA GLY A 330 -0.75 11.85 8.08
C GLY A 330 0.28 11.05 7.28
N PRO A 331 1.45 10.69 7.88
CA PRO A 331 2.42 9.81 7.25
C PRO A 331 1.85 8.43 6.90
N LEU A 332 0.97 7.84 7.72
CA LEU A 332 0.32 6.56 7.44
C LEU A 332 -0.53 6.64 6.16
N MET A 333 -1.34 7.68 6.00
CA MET A 333 -2.15 7.88 4.80
C MET A 333 -1.30 8.20 3.57
N ALA A 334 -0.25 9.02 3.72
CA ALA A 334 0.70 9.29 2.64
C ALA A 334 1.41 8.00 2.17
N SER A 335 1.80 7.14 3.12
CA SER A 335 2.41 5.84 2.81
C SER A 335 1.43 4.89 2.14
N ALA A 336 0.15 4.90 2.53
CA ALA A 336 -0.90 4.10 1.90
C ALA A 336 -1.16 4.55 0.45
N VAL A 337 -1.19 5.87 0.20
CA VAL A 337 -1.34 6.43 -1.16
C VAL A 337 -0.17 6.01 -2.05
N LEU A 338 1.07 6.26 -1.63
CA LEU A 338 2.26 5.87 -2.41
C LEU A 338 2.40 4.35 -2.53
N GLY A 339 2.11 3.62 -1.45
CA GLY A 339 2.21 2.16 -1.40
C GLY A 339 1.19 1.45 -2.29
N SER A 340 0.04 2.07 -2.56
CA SER A 340 -0.96 1.51 -3.47
C SER A 340 -0.61 1.70 -4.95
N LEU A 341 0.26 2.65 -5.31
CA LEU A 341 0.58 2.97 -6.71
C LEU A 341 1.05 1.76 -7.54
N PRO A 342 1.99 0.90 -7.07
CA PRO A 342 2.42 -0.26 -7.85
C PRO A 342 1.25 -1.21 -8.18
N VAL A 343 0.38 -1.44 -7.21
CA VAL A 343 -0.80 -2.31 -7.40
C VAL A 343 -1.75 -1.68 -8.40
N VAL A 344 -2.07 -0.39 -8.26
CA VAL A 344 -2.95 0.35 -9.20
C VAL A 344 -2.37 0.32 -10.61
N ILE A 345 -1.07 0.52 -10.77
CA ILE A 345 -0.39 0.46 -12.07
C ILE A 345 -0.51 -0.94 -12.68
N VAL A 346 -0.23 -1.99 -11.92
CA VAL A 346 -0.32 -3.38 -12.41
C VAL A 346 -1.74 -3.71 -12.87
N TYR A 347 -2.76 -3.35 -12.06
CA TYR A 347 -4.16 -3.55 -12.44
C TYR A 347 -4.56 -2.71 -13.65
N GLY A 348 -4.17 -1.44 -13.70
CA GLY A 348 -4.47 -0.53 -14.80
C GLY A 348 -3.91 -1.01 -16.14
N LEU A 349 -2.66 -1.47 -16.17
CA LEU A 349 -2.02 -2.02 -17.36
C LEU A 349 -2.61 -3.36 -17.80
N SER A 350 -3.24 -4.08 -16.89
CA SER A 350 -3.78 -5.41 -17.14
C SER A 350 -5.30 -5.42 -17.36
N LEU A 351 -5.96 -4.28 -17.27
CA LEU A 351 -7.42 -4.16 -17.29
C LEU A 351 -8.06 -4.80 -18.52
N ASP A 352 -7.52 -4.52 -19.71
CA ASP A 352 -8.03 -5.04 -20.99
C ASP A 352 -7.95 -6.58 -21.05
N TYR A 353 -6.87 -7.14 -20.54
CA TYR A 353 -6.70 -8.61 -20.46
C TYR A 353 -7.64 -9.25 -19.46
N PHE A 354 -7.89 -8.58 -18.33
CA PHE A 354 -8.81 -9.03 -17.29
C PHE A 354 -10.26 -9.06 -17.80
N ILE A 355 -10.71 -7.99 -18.48
CA ILE A 355 -12.04 -7.90 -19.06
C ILE A 355 -12.24 -8.96 -20.15
N SER A 356 -11.26 -9.15 -21.04
CA SER A 356 -11.34 -10.16 -22.11
C SER A 356 -11.39 -11.58 -21.53
N GLY A 357 -10.66 -11.87 -20.46
CA GLY A 357 -10.67 -13.16 -19.78
C GLY A 357 -12.01 -13.49 -19.11
N MET A 358 -12.68 -12.50 -18.52
CA MET A 358 -13.99 -12.71 -17.88
C MET A 358 -15.13 -12.87 -18.91
N THR A 359 -15.09 -12.12 -20.01
CA THR A 359 -16.14 -12.19 -21.05
C THR A 359 -16.11 -13.48 -21.84
N THR A 360 -14.92 -14.06 -22.08
CA THR A 360 -14.78 -15.34 -22.78
C THR A 360 -15.38 -16.52 -22.00
N GLY A 361 -15.45 -16.43 -20.66
CA GLY A 361 -16.09 -17.44 -19.81
C GLY A 361 -17.60 -17.24 -19.57
N ALA A 362 -18.13 -16.06 -19.91
CA ALA A 362 -19.53 -15.71 -19.64
C ALA A 362 -20.49 -15.93 -20.84
N VAL A 363 -19.95 -16.17 -22.03
CA VAL A 363 -20.76 -16.48 -23.23
C VAL A 363 -20.84 -17.99 -23.39
N LYS A 364 -21.79 -18.59 -22.72
CA LYS A 364 -22.36 -19.92 -23.01
C LYS A 364 -23.86 -19.77 -23.16
#